data_c36c27a35213d437ef698fa05b0604a6
#
_entry.id   c36c27a35213d437ef698fa05b0604a6
#
_cell.length_a   1.000
_cell.length_b   1.000
_cell.length_c   1.000
_cell.angle_alpha   90.00
_cell.angle_beta   90.00
_cell.angle_gamma   90.00
#
_symmetry.space_group_name_H-M   'P 1'
#
loop_
_entity.id
_entity.type
_entity.pdbx_description
1 polymer ?
#
loop_
_entity_poly.entity_id
_entity_poly.type
_entity_poly.pdbx_seq_one_letter_code
_entity_poly.pdbx_strand_id
1 'polypeptide(L)'
;AQRAPKPISFSVFLSTVFTLLFSFSAWSSNLVIEITQGVDNPVPIAVVPFQWSGDKALKDDVALVVDADLERSGQFKSLKRSLMLSFPYQTEDVYYRDWRYLSTEYLVIGQVLPTNSGGYQVDYQLFDVQRGEPIATGRFSGGKNDLRALGHSVSDAVYEALTGLRGAFRTRIAYVAADKKVNPSYYKLLVADADGYNAKEILKSNQPIMSPSWSRDASKLAYVSFETNRPAIYVQDITTGKRERIKSFKGINGAPAWSPDGGKLAMVLSKDGNAEIYVLDLTSKRLTRVTKHYGIDTEPSWSVDGKHILFTSDRGGKPQIYQVTLDSGWVERLTFEGDYNARGSLTHDGRFLVLVSRHDTRFHIAVQDLQRGTMSLLTQTSLDESPSVAPNGSMVIYSTQQGGRDILAAVSIDGKVKFNIPANEGVVREPAWSPYLN
;
A
#
# COMPACT_ATOMS: atom_id res chain seq x y z
N ALA A 1 -69.05 -58.69 -19.78
CA ALA A 1 -67.69 -59.12 -19.93
C ALA A 1 -66.80 -58.53 -18.77
N GLN A 2 -66.56 -59.43 -17.86
CA GLN A 2 -65.76 -59.23 -16.67
C GLN A 2 -64.25 -59.24 -17.02
N ARG A 3 -63.47 -58.34 -16.42
CA ARG A 3 -62.02 -58.46 -16.38
C ARG A 3 -61.57 -58.48 -14.92
N ALA A 4 -60.80 -59.49 -14.58
CA ALA A 4 -60.21 -59.79 -13.29
C ALA A 4 -59.03 -58.85 -12.92
N PRO A 5 -58.73 -58.65 -11.66
CA PRO A 5 -57.64 -57.78 -11.20
C PRO A 5 -56.28 -58.52 -11.25
N LYS A 6 -55.19 -57.73 -11.56
CA LYS A 6 -53.80 -58.15 -11.54
C LYS A 6 -53.21 -57.99 -10.14
N PRO A 7 -52.25 -58.83 -9.74
CA PRO A 7 -51.64 -58.80 -8.42
C PRO A 7 -50.57 -57.69 -8.29
N ILE A 8 -50.48 -57.12 -7.09
CA ILE A 8 -49.52 -56.12 -6.66
C ILE A 8 -48.21 -56.84 -6.27
N SER A 9 -47.11 -56.55 -6.95
CA SER A 9 -45.79 -57.02 -6.54
C SER A 9 -45.14 -55.99 -5.58
N PHE A 10 -44.83 -56.48 -4.38
CA PHE A 10 -44.05 -55.74 -3.37
C PHE A 10 -42.56 -55.73 -3.80
N SER A 11 -42.06 -54.57 -4.22
CA SER A 11 -40.61 -54.33 -4.40
C SER A 11 -40.08 -53.66 -3.13
N VAL A 12 -39.24 -54.39 -2.43
CA VAL A 12 -38.47 -53.88 -1.30
C VAL A 12 -37.40 -52.95 -1.88
N PHE A 13 -37.54 -51.65 -1.64
CA PHE A 13 -36.49 -50.67 -1.95
C PHE A 13 -35.48 -50.62 -0.79
N LEU A 14 -34.31 -51.23 -1.00
CA LEU A 14 -33.16 -51.12 -0.14
C LEU A 14 -32.52 -49.73 -0.41
N SER A 15 -32.81 -48.79 0.47
CA SER A 15 -32.25 -47.43 0.40
C SER A 15 -30.81 -47.43 0.92
N THR A 16 -29.84 -47.47 0.01
CA THR A 16 -28.42 -47.26 0.34
C THR A 16 -28.19 -45.76 0.48
N VAL A 17 -28.06 -45.31 1.72
CA VAL A 17 -27.61 -43.94 2.05
C VAL A 17 -26.13 -43.83 1.70
N PHE A 18 -25.83 -43.21 0.56
CA PHE A 18 -24.49 -42.82 0.16
C PHE A 18 -24.17 -41.48 0.81
N THR A 19 -23.48 -41.54 1.95
CA THR A 19 -22.98 -40.33 2.63
C THR A 19 -21.81 -39.78 1.82
N LEU A 20 -22.07 -38.79 0.96
CA LEU A 20 -21.04 -38.00 0.29
C LEU A 20 -20.39 -37.10 1.35
N LEU A 21 -19.21 -37.47 1.82
CA LEU A 21 -18.28 -36.61 2.53
C LEU A 21 -17.76 -35.59 1.54
N PHE A 22 -18.40 -34.43 1.49
CA PHE A 22 -17.83 -33.24 0.89
C PHE A 22 -16.66 -32.79 1.78
N SER A 23 -15.45 -33.20 1.40
CA SER A 23 -14.23 -32.55 1.88
C SER A 23 -14.23 -31.12 1.36
N PHE A 24 -14.64 -30.16 2.20
CA PHE A 24 -14.36 -28.75 1.98
C PHE A 24 -12.83 -28.57 2.04
N SER A 25 -12.18 -28.69 0.89
CA SER A 25 -10.85 -28.10 0.73
C SER A 25 -11.02 -26.60 0.93
N ALA A 26 -10.59 -26.11 2.09
CA ALA A 26 -10.39 -24.69 2.27
C ALA A 26 -9.35 -24.26 1.23
N TRP A 27 -9.82 -23.69 0.13
CA TRP A 27 -8.97 -22.98 -0.79
C TRP A 27 -8.48 -21.74 -0.02
N SER A 28 -7.26 -21.84 0.52
CA SER A 28 -6.46 -20.67 0.80
C SER A 28 -6.37 -19.94 -0.53
N SER A 29 -7.10 -18.85 -0.68
CA SER A 29 -6.93 -17.95 -1.81
C SER A 29 -5.55 -17.33 -1.62
N ASN A 30 -4.54 -17.92 -2.26
CA ASN A 30 -3.27 -17.24 -2.46
C ASN A 30 -3.60 -15.98 -3.26
N LEU A 31 -3.56 -14.84 -2.57
CA LEU A 31 -3.64 -13.54 -3.20
C LEU A 31 -2.38 -13.42 -4.07
N VAL A 32 -2.53 -13.67 -5.36
CA VAL A 32 -1.44 -13.51 -6.33
C VAL A 32 -1.46 -12.07 -6.78
N ILE A 33 -0.37 -11.35 -6.54
CA ILE A 33 -0.15 -10.02 -7.11
C ILE A 33 0.22 -10.24 -8.58
N GLU A 34 -0.64 -9.77 -9.47
CA GLU A 34 -0.39 -9.84 -10.90
C GLU A 34 0.30 -8.55 -11.35
N ILE A 35 1.54 -8.67 -11.82
CA ILE A 35 2.26 -7.56 -12.46
C ILE A 35 1.66 -7.37 -13.84
N THR A 36 1.01 -6.23 -14.05
CA THR A 36 0.38 -5.89 -15.33
C THR A 36 1.36 -5.27 -16.32
N GLN A 37 2.46 -4.71 -15.83
CA GLN A 37 3.56 -4.17 -16.63
C GLN A 37 4.85 -4.17 -15.81
N GLY A 38 5.99 -4.60 -16.39
CA GLY A 38 7.33 -4.66 -15.77
C GLY A 38 8.40 -3.95 -16.59
N VAL A 39 9.63 -3.94 -16.09
CA VAL A 39 10.80 -3.42 -16.82
C VAL A 39 11.20 -4.35 -17.96
N ASP A 40 11.88 -3.84 -18.98
CA ASP A 40 12.23 -4.61 -20.18
C ASP A 40 13.21 -5.77 -19.90
N ASN A 41 14.15 -5.60 -18.96
CA ASN A 41 15.15 -6.60 -18.60
C ASN A 41 15.30 -6.68 -17.07
N PRO A 42 14.37 -7.32 -16.37
CA PRO A 42 14.49 -7.50 -14.92
C PRO A 42 15.65 -8.46 -14.59
N VAL A 43 16.37 -8.16 -13.53
CA VAL A 43 17.55 -8.92 -13.10
C VAL A 43 17.14 -10.30 -12.58
N PRO A 44 17.72 -11.40 -13.11
CA PRO A 44 17.40 -12.75 -12.66
C PRO A 44 17.87 -13.00 -11.21
N ILE A 45 16.95 -13.38 -10.33
CA ILE A 45 17.23 -13.69 -8.93
C ILE A 45 16.58 -15.03 -8.56
N ALA A 46 17.22 -15.78 -7.67
CA ALA A 46 16.63 -16.96 -7.07
C ALA A 46 16.48 -16.75 -5.56
N VAL A 47 15.28 -17.01 -5.03
CA VAL A 47 15.01 -17.04 -3.59
C VAL A 47 14.71 -18.49 -3.22
N VAL A 48 15.68 -19.13 -2.58
CA VAL A 48 15.57 -20.54 -2.19
C VAL A 48 14.62 -20.67 -1.00
N PRO A 49 13.79 -21.74 -0.93
CA PRO A 49 13.01 -22.02 0.26
C PRO A 49 13.88 -21.97 1.52
N PHE A 50 13.51 -21.18 2.51
CA PHE A 50 14.28 -21.04 3.75
C PHE A 50 14.15 -22.30 4.58
N GLN A 51 15.29 -22.80 5.10
CA GLN A 51 15.30 -23.95 5.98
C GLN A 51 14.52 -23.64 7.26
N TRP A 52 13.62 -24.54 7.64
CA TRP A 52 12.90 -24.49 8.90
C TRP A 52 13.35 -25.61 9.83
N SER A 53 13.70 -25.28 11.04
CA SER A 53 14.22 -26.24 12.03
C SER A 53 13.22 -26.60 13.14
N GLY A 54 11.97 -26.18 13.03
CA GLY A 54 10.94 -26.46 14.04
C GLY A 54 10.03 -27.63 13.67
N ASP A 55 9.30 -28.15 14.66
CA ASP A 55 8.47 -29.35 14.54
C ASP A 55 7.14 -29.14 13.77
N LYS A 56 6.62 -27.90 13.77
CA LYS A 56 5.34 -27.58 13.14
C LYS A 56 5.55 -26.75 11.88
N ALA A 57 4.73 -26.99 10.86
CA ALA A 57 4.74 -26.17 9.66
C ALA A 57 4.57 -24.67 9.99
N LEU A 58 5.33 -23.83 9.30
CA LEU A 58 5.19 -22.38 9.41
C LEU A 58 3.84 -21.93 8.84
N LYS A 59 3.25 -20.89 9.44
CA LYS A 59 2.02 -20.28 8.94
C LYS A 59 2.22 -19.61 7.59
N ASP A 60 3.36 -18.94 7.42
CA ASP A 60 3.74 -18.24 6.20
C ASP A 60 5.13 -18.73 5.75
N ASP A 61 5.33 -18.84 4.45
CA ASP A 61 6.62 -19.15 3.84
C ASP A 61 7.39 -17.84 3.61
N VAL A 62 8.42 -17.62 4.43
CA VAL A 62 9.23 -16.39 4.39
C VAL A 62 9.87 -16.19 3.01
N ALA A 63 10.38 -17.25 2.40
CA ALA A 63 11.03 -17.15 1.10
C ALA A 63 10.02 -16.79 -0.02
N LEU A 64 8.76 -17.24 0.07
CA LEU A 64 7.71 -16.81 -0.87
C LEU A 64 7.36 -15.33 -0.70
N VAL A 65 7.40 -14.80 0.52
CA VAL A 65 7.21 -13.36 0.75
C VAL A 65 8.34 -12.58 0.10
N VAL A 66 9.59 -12.99 0.32
CA VAL A 66 10.76 -12.33 -0.29
C VAL A 66 10.71 -12.39 -1.81
N ASP A 67 10.40 -13.55 -2.36
CA ASP A 67 10.26 -13.77 -3.80
C ASP A 67 9.22 -12.84 -4.43
N ALA A 68 8.01 -12.80 -3.85
CA ALA A 68 6.92 -11.95 -4.31
C ALA A 68 7.23 -10.45 -4.20
N ASP A 69 7.90 -10.02 -3.13
CA ASP A 69 8.30 -8.63 -2.95
C ASP A 69 9.29 -8.17 -4.01
N LEU A 70 10.35 -8.96 -4.22
CA LEU A 70 11.39 -8.63 -5.20
C LEU A 70 10.82 -8.62 -6.62
N GLU A 71 9.98 -9.59 -6.96
CA GLU A 71 9.30 -9.63 -8.26
C GLU A 71 8.35 -8.43 -8.42
N ARG A 72 7.55 -8.09 -7.40
CA ARG A 72 6.63 -6.95 -7.39
C ARG A 72 7.35 -5.61 -7.58
N SER A 73 8.61 -5.48 -7.16
CA SER A 73 9.40 -4.27 -7.43
C SER A 73 9.59 -4.03 -8.93
N GLY A 74 9.40 -5.07 -9.76
CA GLY A 74 9.65 -5.08 -11.19
C GLY A 74 11.12 -5.03 -11.58
N GLN A 75 12.04 -4.88 -10.62
CA GLN A 75 13.48 -4.84 -10.87
C GLN A 75 14.06 -6.24 -11.05
N PHE A 76 13.39 -7.27 -10.48
CA PHE A 76 13.88 -8.64 -10.46
C PHE A 76 12.89 -9.59 -11.12
N LYS A 77 13.46 -10.65 -11.72
CA LYS A 77 12.72 -11.80 -12.25
C LYS A 77 13.10 -13.03 -11.44
N SER A 78 12.15 -13.54 -10.68
CA SER A 78 12.36 -14.69 -9.81
C SER A 78 12.45 -16.00 -10.57
N LEU A 79 13.41 -16.84 -10.21
CA LEU A 79 13.50 -18.22 -10.68
C LEU A 79 12.43 -19.08 -9.97
N LYS A 80 11.58 -19.73 -10.75
CA LYS A 80 10.56 -20.64 -10.18
C LYS A 80 11.20 -21.78 -9.39
N ARG A 81 10.69 -22.09 -8.19
CA ARG A 81 11.19 -23.16 -7.33
C ARG A 81 11.28 -24.53 -8.01
N SER A 82 10.34 -24.83 -8.90
CA SER A 82 10.33 -26.07 -9.68
C SER A 82 11.52 -26.24 -10.63
N LEU A 83 12.23 -25.17 -10.91
CA LEU A 83 13.42 -25.16 -11.77
C LEU A 83 14.73 -25.20 -10.97
N MET A 84 14.68 -25.04 -9.65
CA MET A 84 15.87 -25.06 -8.80
C MET A 84 16.43 -26.47 -8.68
N LEU A 85 17.75 -26.62 -8.81
CA LEU A 85 18.46 -27.89 -8.77
C LEU A 85 18.81 -28.34 -7.34
N SER A 86 18.88 -27.37 -6.42
CA SER A 86 19.20 -27.61 -5.00
C SER A 86 18.56 -26.54 -4.12
N PHE A 87 18.53 -26.79 -2.81
CA PHE A 87 17.97 -25.88 -1.81
C PHE A 87 19.00 -25.59 -0.70
N PRO A 88 20.11 -24.91 -1.02
CA PRO A 88 21.11 -24.54 -0.03
C PRO A 88 20.53 -23.60 1.03
N TYR A 89 21.01 -23.72 2.28
CA TYR A 89 20.68 -22.80 3.37
C TYR A 89 21.92 -22.28 4.12
N GLN A 90 23.11 -22.84 3.78
CA GLN A 90 24.43 -22.43 4.26
C GLN A 90 25.34 -22.11 3.09
N THR A 91 26.36 -21.26 3.31
CA THR A 91 27.30 -20.85 2.26
C THR A 91 28.01 -22.03 1.61
N GLU A 92 28.37 -23.05 2.41
CA GLU A 92 29.12 -24.22 1.97
C GLU A 92 28.33 -25.10 0.99
N ASP A 93 26.99 -24.99 0.99
CA ASP A 93 26.09 -25.76 0.13
C ASP A 93 25.84 -25.07 -1.20
N VAL A 94 26.37 -23.85 -1.42
CA VAL A 94 26.15 -23.05 -2.64
C VAL A 94 27.09 -23.46 -3.75
N TYR A 95 26.60 -24.20 -4.70
CA TYR A 95 27.34 -24.56 -5.93
C TYR A 95 27.04 -23.55 -7.04
N TYR A 96 27.81 -22.46 -7.12
CA TYR A 96 27.58 -21.35 -8.07
C TYR A 96 27.43 -21.77 -9.52
N ARG A 97 28.12 -22.86 -9.96
CA ARG A 97 28.00 -23.38 -11.30
C ARG A 97 26.56 -23.74 -11.67
N ASP A 98 25.81 -24.33 -10.74
CA ASP A 98 24.44 -24.79 -10.97
C ASP A 98 23.50 -23.58 -11.14
N TRP A 99 23.69 -22.53 -10.37
CA TRP A 99 22.94 -21.28 -10.46
C TRP A 99 23.27 -20.48 -11.72
N ARG A 100 24.54 -20.48 -12.16
CA ARG A 100 24.94 -19.91 -13.47
C ARG A 100 24.29 -20.64 -14.63
N TYR A 101 24.21 -21.99 -14.57
CA TYR A 101 23.49 -22.78 -15.55
C TYR A 101 22.01 -22.40 -15.67
N LEU A 102 21.37 -22.02 -14.57
CA LEU A 102 20.00 -21.51 -14.52
C LEU A 102 19.86 -20.02 -14.90
N SER A 103 20.95 -19.40 -15.37
CA SER A 103 20.99 -17.97 -15.72
C SER A 103 20.59 -17.03 -14.57
N THR A 104 20.91 -17.41 -13.35
CA THR A 104 20.65 -16.61 -12.14
C THR A 104 21.83 -15.68 -11.90
N GLU A 105 21.56 -14.40 -11.63
CA GLU A 105 22.60 -13.40 -11.29
C GLU A 105 22.78 -13.31 -9.77
N TYR A 106 21.68 -13.32 -9.02
CA TYR A 106 21.70 -13.22 -7.56
C TYR A 106 20.97 -14.39 -6.92
N LEU A 107 21.45 -14.81 -5.74
CA LEU A 107 20.90 -15.91 -5.00
C LEU A 107 20.66 -15.50 -3.55
N VAL A 108 19.43 -15.70 -3.07
CA VAL A 108 19.05 -15.51 -1.66
C VAL A 108 18.80 -16.87 -1.04
N ILE A 109 19.52 -17.18 0.02
CA ILE A 109 19.30 -18.37 0.86
C ILE A 109 19.00 -17.95 2.28
N GLY A 110 18.46 -18.82 3.11
CA GLY A 110 18.22 -18.49 4.51
C GLY A 110 17.62 -19.62 5.31
N GLN A 111 17.44 -19.32 6.59
CA GLN A 111 16.81 -20.22 7.55
C GLN A 111 15.89 -19.46 8.50
N VAL A 112 14.88 -20.15 8.98
CA VAL A 112 13.98 -19.69 10.03
C VAL A 112 14.24 -20.53 11.27
N LEU A 113 14.44 -19.88 12.40
CA LEU A 113 14.71 -20.51 13.69
C LEU A 113 13.65 -20.12 14.70
N PRO A 114 13.19 -21.03 15.56
CA PRO A 114 12.34 -20.66 16.69
C PRO A 114 13.18 -19.91 17.75
N THR A 115 12.56 -18.91 18.39
CA THR A 115 13.19 -18.21 19.53
C THR A 115 12.65 -18.74 20.84
N ASN A 116 13.43 -18.59 21.92
CA ASN A 116 13.03 -18.99 23.28
C ASN A 116 11.76 -18.24 23.77
N SER A 117 11.45 -17.08 23.20
CA SER A 117 10.26 -16.29 23.48
C SER A 117 9.02 -16.74 22.71
N GLY A 118 9.10 -17.82 21.92
CA GLY A 118 8.01 -18.32 21.10
C GLY A 118 7.78 -17.57 19.79
N GLY A 119 8.73 -16.71 19.40
CA GLY A 119 8.76 -16.03 18.11
C GLY A 119 9.68 -16.70 17.09
N TYR A 120 10.12 -15.93 16.12
CA TYR A 120 10.98 -16.40 15.03
C TYR A 120 12.20 -15.50 14.85
N GLN A 121 13.29 -16.12 14.39
CA GLN A 121 14.47 -15.47 13.85
C GLN A 121 14.63 -15.92 12.41
N VAL A 122 14.92 -14.99 11.52
CA VAL A 122 15.21 -15.25 10.11
C VAL A 122 16.62 -14.78 9.82
N ASP A 123 17.48 -15.72 9.42
CA ASP A 123 18.82 -15.45 8.93
C ASP A 123 18.78 -15.55 7.40
N TYR A 124 19.44 -14.61 6.70
CA TYR A 124 19.55 -14.65 5.25
C TYR A 124 20.95 -14.34 4.78
N GLN A 125 21.28 -14.82 3.58
CA GLN A 125 22.50 -14.52 2.85
C GLN A 125 22.15 -14.22 1.39
N LEU A 126 22.80 -13.22 0.83
CA LEU A 126 22.68 -12.80 -0.57
C LEU A 126 24.02 -12.99 -1.27
N PHE A 127 24.02 -13.60 -2.43
CA PHE A 127 25.23 -13.89 -3.24
C PHE A 127 25.16 -13.29 -4.62
N ASP A 128 26.30 -12.83 -5.12
CA ASP A 128 26.55 -12.61 -6.53
C ASP A 128 27.00 -13.95 -7.15
N VAL A 129 26.15 -14.53 -7.98
CA VAL A 129 26.38 -15.85 -8.58
C VAL A 129 27.51 -15.78 -9.62
N GLN A 130 27.63 -14.65 -10.33
CA GLN A 130 28.63 -14.49 -11.38
C GLN A 130 30.05 -14.34 -10.77
N ARG A 131 30.18 -13.54 -9.73
CA ARG A 131 31.44 -13.37 -9.00
C ARG A 131 31.76 -14.55 -8.07
N GLY A 132 30.72 -15.28 -7.62
CA GLY A 132 30.88 -16.41 -6.71
C GLY A 132 31.19 -15.99 -5.28
N GLU A 133 30.63 -14.87 -4.83
CA GLU A 133 30.89 -14.30 -3.51
C GLU A 133 29.61 -13.80 -2.82
N PRO A 134 29.60 -13.79 -1.47
CA PRO A 134 28.49 -13.18 -0.73
C PRO A 134 28.50 -11.66 -0.85
N ILE A 135 27.32 -11.04 -0.99
CA ILE A 135 27.13 -9.59 -1.02
C ILE A 135 26.69 -9.07 0.34
N ALA A 136 25.72 -9.74 0.95
CA ALA A 136 25.13 -9.32 2.20
C ALA A 136 24.63 -10.52 3.02
N THR A 137 24.60 -10.34 4.31
CA THR A 137 24.04 -11.29 5.29
C THR A 137 23.37 -10.50 6.39
N GLY A 138 22.33 -11.07 6.97
CA GLY A 138 21.62 -10.39 8.05
C GLY A 138 20.71 -11.32 8.84
N ARG A 139 20.19 -10.76 9.92
CA ARG A 139 19.33 -11.45 10.87
C ARG A 139 18.23 -10.53 11.34
N PHE A 140 17.01 -11.04 11.31
CA PHE A 140 15.84 -10.35 11.84
C PHE A 140 15.11 -11.25 12.83
N SER A 141 14.55 -10.67 13.89
CA SER A 141 13.77 -11.40 14.90
C SER A 141 12.45 -10.71 15.16
N GLY A 142 11.42 -11.51 15.45
CA GLY A 142 10.07 -11.03 15.69
C GLY A 142 9.23 -12.02 16.50
N GLY A 143 8.01 -11.63 16.82
CA GLY A 143 7.04 -12.44 17.53
C GLY A 143 6.44 -13.55 16.65
N LYS A 144 5.58 -14.35 17.25
CA LYS A 144 4.92 -15.50 16.60
C LYS A 144 4.04 -15.16 15.39
N ASN A 145 3.64 -13.90 15.26
CA ASN A 145 2.78 -13.44 14.16
C ASN A 145 3.54 -12.61 13.11
N ASP A 146 4.87 -12.49 13.23
CA ASP A 146 5.65 -11.54 12.45
C ASP A 146 6.37 -12.18 11.26
N LEU A 147 6.09 -13.45 10.92
CA LEU A 147 6.79 -14.15 9.82
C LEU A 147 6.79 -13.35 8.51
N ARG A 148 5.63 -12.80 8.09
CA ARG A 148 5.58 -11.97 6.89
C ARG A 148 6.39 -10.69 7.04
N ALA A 149 6.28 -10.02 8.19
CA ALA A 149 7.06 -8.80 8.47
C ALA A 149 8.57 -9.06 8.44
N LEU A 150 9.01 -10.24 8.92
CA LEU A 150 10.40 -10.69 8.82
C LEU A 150 10.80 -10.93 7.35
N GLY A 151 9.93 -11.54 6.56
CA GLY A 151 10.10 -11.69 5.11
C GLY A 151 10.29 -10.34 4.42
N HIS A 152 9.40 -9.39 4.67
CA HIS A 152 9.52 -8.03 4.15
C HIS A 152 10.80 -7.32 4.59
N SER A 153 11.30 -7.60 5.81
CA SER A 153 12.60 -7.06 6.26
C SER A 153 13.77 -7.62 5.47
N VAL A 154 13.73 -8.91 5.13
CA VAL A 154 14.73 -9.53 4.23
C VAL A 154 14.63 -8.91 2.84
N SER A 155 13.41 -8.73 2.32
CA SER A 155 13.17 -8.08 1.03
C SER A 155 13.76 -6.67 0.98
N ASP A 156 13.51 -5.86 2.02
CA ASP A 156 14.05 -4.50 2.13
C ASP A 156 15.59 -4.51 2.09
N ALA A 157 16.22 -5.40 2.85
CA ALA A 157 17.67 -5.49 2.93
C ALA A 157 18.30 -6.00 1.63
N VAL A 158 17.70 -7.01 0.98
CA VAL A 158 18.15 -7.51 -0.33
C VAL A 158 18.00 -6.44 -1.41
N TYR A 159 16.86 -5.77 -1.43
CA TYR A 159 16.58 -4.69 -2.38
C TYR A 159 17.60 -3.55 -2.23
N GLU A 160 17.87 -3.12 -1.00
CA GLU A 160 18.85 -2.06 -0.72
C GLU A 160 20.28 -2.47 -1.11
N ALA A 161 20.68 -3.70 -0.82
CA ALA A 161 22.00 -4.20 -1.18
C ALA A 161 22.22 -4.24 -2.70
N LEU A 162 21.17 -4.50 -3.48
CA LEU A 162 21.25 -4.62 -4.93
C LEU A 162 21.00 -3.31 -5.70
N THR A 163 20.22 -2.40 -5.14
CA THR A 163 19.79 -1.16 -5.81
C THR A 163 20.37 0.11 -5.21
N GLY A 164 20.89 0.04 -3.97
CA GLY A 164 21.30 1.21 -3.20
C GLY A 164 20.13 2.02 -2.62
N LEU A 165 18.88 1.63 -2.88
CA LEU A 165 17.70 2.29 -2.39
C LEU A 165 17.03 1.44 -1.30
N ARG A 166 16.77 2.03 -0.13
CA ARG A 166 16.05 1.33 0.95
C ARG A 166 14.72 0.77 0.43
N GLY A 167 14.44 -0.50 0.69
CA GLY A 167 13.16 -1.12 0.33
C GLY A 167 11.99 -0.49 1.12
N ALA A 168 10.78 -0.62 0.59
CA ALA A 168 9.56 -0.17 1.25
C ALA A 168 8.54 -1.31 1.39
N PHE A 169 9.00 -2.55 1.45
CA PHE A 169 8.15 -3.74 1.57
C PHE A 169 7.61 -3.90 2.99
N ARG A 170 8.44 -3.64 4.01
CA ARG A 170 8.02 -3.62 5.41
C ARG A 170 7.36 -2.27 5.76
N THR A 171 6.31 -1.93 5.06
CA THR A 171 5.47 -0.75 5.30
C THR A 171 4.00 -1.16 5.30
N ARG A 172 3.10 -0.20 5.52
CA ARG A 172 1.67 -0.43 5.56
C ARG A 172 0.94 0.50 4.60
N ILE A 173 -0.27 0.11 4.27
CA ILE A 173 -1.22 0.97 3.56
C ILE A 173 -2.48 1.11 4.40
N ALA A 174 -3.01 2.33 4.48
CA ALA A 174 -4.36 2.57 4.96
C ALA A 174 -5.26 2.85 3.75
N TYR A 175 -6.49 2.40 3.78
CA TYR A 175 -7.46 2.67 2.72
C TYR A 175 -8.89 2.60 3.24
N VAL A 176 -9.81 3.18 2.50
CA VAL A 176 -11.23 3.14 2.81
C VAL A 176 -11.90 2.10 1.92
N ALA A 177 -12.64 1.20 2.52
CA ALA A 177 -13.54 0.28 1.81
C ALA A 177 -14.99 0.65 2.08
N ALA A 178 -15.84 0.58 1.06
CA ALA A 178 -17.26 0.81 1.19
C ALA A 178 -18.06 -0.35 0.61
N ASP A 179 -19.05 -0.83 1.35
CA ASP A 179 -20.05 -1.73 0.82
C ASP A 179 -21.40 -1.00 0.73
N LYS A 180 -21.75 -0.62 -0.49
CA LYS A 180 -23.00 0.09 -0.81
C LYS A 180 -24.12 -0.86 -1.22
N LYS A 181 -23.85 -2.17 -1.34
CA LYS A 181 -24.83 -3.19 -1.72
C LYS A 181 -25.65 -3.69 -0.56
N VAL A 182 -25.17 -3.49 0.67
CA VAL A 182 -25.89 -3.85 1.91
C VAL A 182 -26.69 -2.66 2.44
N ASN A 183 -27.76 -2.94 3.14
CA ASN A 183 -28.58 -1.92 3.80
C ASN A 183 -28.63 -2.16 5.32
N PRO A 184 -28.11 -1.21 6.15
CA PRO A 184 -27.48 0.06 5.76
C PRO A 184 -26.09 -0.13 5.14
N SER A 185 -25.71 0.76 4.20
CA SER A 185 -24.36 0.85 3.67
C SER A 185 -23.35 1.11 4.82
N TYR A 186 -22.13 0.62 4.67
CA TYR A 186 -21.07 0.90 5.63
C TYR A 186 -19.76 1.25 4.95
N TYR A 187 -18.92 1.95 5.71
CA TYR A 187 -17.55 2.32 5.37
C TYR A 187 -16.60 1.76 6.41
N LYS A 188 -15.46 1.29 5.97
CA LYS A 188 -14.39 0.79 6.83
C LYS A 188 -13.09 1.53 6.54
N LEU A 189 -12.37 1.89 7.58
CA LEU A 189 -10.97 2.25 7.50
C LEU A 189 -10.15 1.01 7.80
N LEU A 190 -9.32 0.60 6.85
CA LEU A 190 -8.50 -0.60 6.93
C LEU A 190 -7.03 -0.24 6.91
N VAL A 191 -6.22 -1.05 7.57
CA VAL A 191 -4.76 -1.03 7.50
C VAL A 191 -4.28 -2.41 7.12
N ALA A 192 -3.46 -2.50 6.09
CA ALA A 192 -2.86 -3.73 5.61
C ALA A 192 -1.34 -3.59 5.44
N ASP A 193 -0.64 -4.70 5.25
CA ASP A 193 0.74 -4.68 4.76
C ASP A 193 0.78 -4.03 3.36
N ALA A 194 1.93 -3.54 2.92
CA ALA A 194 2.06 -2.83 1.64
C ALA A 194 1.68 -3.69 0.42
N ASP A 195 1.64 -5.00 0.58
CA ASP A 195 1.21 -5.96 -0.42
C ASP A 195 -0.28 -6.32 -0.35
N GLY A 196 -1.04 -5.67 0.53
CA GLY A 196 -2.48 -5.90 0.73
C GLY A 196 -2.84 -7.03 1.71
N TYR A 197 -1.86 -7.78 2.21
CA TYR A 197 -2.11 -8.83 3.20
C TYR A 197 -2.40 -8.25 4.59
N ASN A 198 -2.89 -9.13 5.48
CA ASN A 198 -3.15 -8.82 6.90
C ASN A 198 -4.04 -7.59 7.12
N ALA A 199 -4.98 -7.32 6.21
CA ALA A 199 -5.89 -6.19 6.34
C ALA A 199 -6.69 -6.28 7.64
N LYS A 200 -6.62 -5.21 8.44
CA LYS A 200 -7.31 -5.06 9.73
C LYS A 200 -8.27 -3.89 9.69
N GLU A 201 -9.48 -4.10 10.15
CA GLU A 201 -10.47 -3.05 10.35
C GLU A 201 -10.06 -2.18 11.55
N ILE A 202 -9.82 -0.89 11.28
CA ILE A 202 -9.48 0.10 12.31
C ILE A 202 -10.73 0.84 12.77
N LEU A 203 -11.65 1.10 11.84
CA LEU A 203 -12.93 1.73 12.12
C LEU A 203 -13.98 1.22 11.14
N LYS A 204 -15.21 1.04 11.64
CA LYS A 204 -16.41 0.82 10.84
C LYS A 204 -17.45 1.90 11.15
N SER A 205 -18.08 2.46 10.14
CA SER A 205 -19.08 3.52 10.25
C SER A 205 -20.16 3.36 9.19
N ASN A 206 -21.39 3.73 9.54
CA ASN A 206 -22.48 3.85 8.58
C ASN A 206 -22.44 5.18 7.80
N GLN A 207 -21.51 6.05 8.13
CA GLN A 207 -21.27 7.33 7.46
C GLN A 207 -19.92 7.33 6.79
N PRO A 208 -19.68 8.14 5.75
CA PRO A 208 -18.42 8.19 5.04
C PRO A 208 -17.20 8.42 5.93
N ILE A 209 -16.11 7.76 5.55
CA ILE A 209 -14.77 7.97 6.07
C ILE A 209 -13.91 8.38 4.86
N MET A 210 -13.03 9.36 5.03
CA MET A 210 -12.24 9.94 3.94
C MET A 210 -10.85 10.39 4.39
N SER A 211 -9.95 10.55 3.43
CA SER A 211 -8.65 11.22 3.55
C SER A 211 -7.79 10.71 4.70
N PRO A 212 -7.50 9.40 4.77
CA PRO A 212 -6.57 8.88 5.78
C PRO A 212 -5.17 9.44 5.55
N SER A 213 -4.48 9.80 6.62
CA SER A 213 -3.12 10.32 6.62
C SER A 213 -2.35 9.75 7.81
N TRP A 214 -1.15 9.22 7.56
CA TRP A 214 -0.29 8.62 8.57
C TRP A 214 0.50 9.65 9.37
N SER A 215 0.63 9.41 10.68
CA SER A 215 1.66 10.08 11.47
C SER A 215 3.05 9.62 11.06
N ARG A 216 4.08 10.45 11.30
CA ARG A 216 5.47 10.17 10.93
C ARG A 216 5.98 8.80 11.41
N ASP A 217 5.60 8.40 12.61
CA ASP A 217 5.99 7.14 13.25
C ASP A 217 5.09 5.95 12.87
N ALA A 218 4.16 6.16 11.94
CA ALA A 218 3.18 5.18 11.50
C ALA A 218 2.33 4.56 12.65
N SER A 219 2.25 5.22 13.81
CA SER A 219 1.46 4.74 14.96
C SER A 219 0.02 5.23 14.92
N LYS A 220 -0.27 6.33 14.21
CA LYS A 220 -1.58 6.98 14.18
C LYS A 220 -2.05 7.27 12.76
N LEU A 221 -3.37 7.33 12.61
CA LEU A 221 -4.04 7.84 11.42
C LEU A 221 -4.88 9.08 11.77
N ALA A 222 -4.74 10.12 10.97
CA ALA A 222 -5.72 11.19 10.90
C ALA A 222 -6.66 10.90 9.73
N TYR A 223 -7.95 11.15 9.89
CA TYR A 223 -8.95 10.93 8.86
C TYR A 223 -10.20 11.79 9.09
N VAL A 224 -11.01 11.94 8.07
CA VAL A 224 -12.32 12.60 8.15
C VAL A 224 -13.39 11.54 8.37
N SER A 225 -14.30 11.77 9.33
CA SER A 225 -15.49 10.95 9.54
C SER A 225 -16.74 11.81 9.60
N PHE A 226 -17.82 11.30 9.02
CA PHE A 226 -19.15 11.92 9.03
C PHE A 226 -20.08 11.28 10.07
N GLU A 227 -19.57 10.54 11.02
CA GLU A 227 -20.36 9.81 12.04
C GLU A 227 -21.29 10.72 12.86
N THR A 228 -21.00 12.00 12.96
CA THR A 228 -21.86 13.00 13.62
C THR A 228 -22.72 13.78 12.62
N ASN A 229 -22.95 13.26 11.41
CA ASN A 229 -23.65 13.91 10.30
C ASN A 229 -22.99 15.22 9.82
N ARG A 230 -21.77 15.47 10.25
CA ARG A 230 -20.91 16.59 9.80
C ARG A 230 -19.48 16.10 9.70
N PRO A 231 -18.70 16.62 8.74
CA PRO A 231 -17.29 16.24 8.63
C PRO A 231 -16.52 16.69 9.89
N ALA A 232 -15.80 15.75 10.47
CA ALA A 232 -14.89 16.02 11.58
C ALA A 232 -13.59 15.24 11.38
N ILE A 233 -12.47 15.82 11.79
CA ILE A 233 -11.16 15.18 11.74
C ILE A 233 -10.94 14.44 13.04
N TYR A 234 -10.54 13.17 12.94
CA TYR A 234 -10.15 12.32 14.05
C TYR A 234 -8.68 11.93 13.90
N VAL A 235 -8.01 11.77 15.03
CA VAL A 235 -6.69 11.14 15.13
C VAL A 235 -6.87 9.87 15.96
N GLN A 236 -6.49 8.73 15.40
CA GLN A 236 -6.65 7.42 16.01
C GLN A 236 -5.32 6.69 16.10
N ASP A 237 -5.00 6.17 17.26
CA ASP A 237 -3.92 5.22 17.47
C ASP A 237 -4.33 3.85 16.92
N ILE A 238 -3.54 3.29 16.00
CA ILE A 238 -3.89 2.06 15.28
C ILE A 238 -3.72 0.78 16.12
N THR A 239 -2.94 0.86 17.19
CA THR A 239 -2.68 -0.29 18.08
C THR A 239 -3.72 -0.38 19.18
N THR A 240 -4.01 0.75 19.84
CA THR A 240 -4.93 0.80 20.98
C THR A 240 -6.37 1.06 20.56
N GLY A 241 -6.60 1.55 19.34
CA GLY A 241 -7.90 1.99 18.85
C GLY A 241 -8.38 3.31 19.49
N LYS A 242 -7.59 3.90 20.41
CA LYS A 242 -7.94 5.17 21.04
C LYS A 242 -7.94 6.28 20.00
N ARG A 243 -9.03 7.05 19.95
CA ARG A 243 -9.18 8.15 19.02
C ARG A 243 -9.61 9.44 19.70
N GLU A 244 -9.16 10.55 19.16
CA GLU A 244 -9.46 11.90 19.59
C GLU A 244 -10.07 12.67 18.42
N ARG A 245 -11.19 13.35 18.65
CA ARG A 245 -11.76 14.27 17.67
C ARG A 245 -11.04 15.62 17.77
N ILE A 246 -10.46 16.05 16.69
CA ILE A 246 -9.89 17.38 16.56
C ILE A 246 -11.03 18.41 16.58
N LYS A 247 -10.79 19.59 17.15
CA LYS A 247 -11.79 20.64 17.21
C LYS A 247 -12.38 20.89 15.82
N SER A 248 -13.69 20.67 15.69
CA SER A 248 -14.38 20.88 14.43
C SER A 248 -15.10 22.22 14.40
N PHE A 249 -15.26 22.76 13.20
CA PHE A 249 -15.89 24.04 12.94
C PHE A 249 -17.10 23.87 12.01
N LYS A 250 -17.92 24.89 11.87
CA LYS A 250 -19.00 24.91 10.90
C LYS A 250 -18.40 24.86 9.47
N GLY A 251 -19.01 24.09 8.58
CA GLY A 251 -18.57 23.90 7.21
C GLY A 251 -17.57 22.77 7.04
N ILE A 252 -16.63 22.92 6.10
CA ILE A 252 -15.64 21.92 5.74
C ILE A 252 -14.63 21.76 6.88
N ASN A 253 -14.36 20.53 7.24
CA ASN A 253 -13.25 20.06 8.08
C ASN A 253 -12.69 18.82 7.37
N GLY A 254 -11.58 18.95 6.69
CA GLY A 254 -11.14 17.91 5.77
C GLY A 254 -9.66 17.83 5.50
N ALA A 255 -9.30 16.83 4.71
CA ALA A 255 -7.98 16.59 4.15
C ALA A 255 -6.82 16.79 5.15
N PRO A 256 -6.80 16.05 6.29
CA PRO A 256 -5.72 16.18 7.25
C PRO A 256 -4.40 15.67 6.65
N ALA A 257 -3.29 16.35 6.93
CA ALA A 257 -1.95 15.97 6.53
C ALA A 257 -0.95 16.23 7.66
N TRP A 258 -0.23 15.18 8.08
CA TRP A 258 0.78 15.28 9.14
C TRP A 258 2.05 15.99 8.65
N SER A 259 2.60 16.86 9.50
CA SER A 259 3.92 17.43 9.25
C SER A 259 5.03 16.39 9.35
N PRO A 260 6.18 16.58 8.66
CA PRO A 260 7.30 15.63 8.68
C PRO A 260 7.91 15.43 10.08
N ASP A 261 7.79 16.37 10.98
CA ASP A 261 8.21 16.28 12.38
C ASP A 261 7.17 15.62 13.30
N GLY A 262 5.95 15.40 12.79
CA GLY A 262 4.83 14.81 13.54
C GLY A 262 4.17 15.75 14.56
N GLY A 263 4.64 17.00 14.67
CA GLY A 263 4.14 17.96 15.65
C GLY A 263 2.92 18.76 15.22
N LYS A 264 2.59 18.76 13.91
CA LYS A 264 1.53 19.60 13.35
C LYS A 264 0.63 18.80 12.41
N LEU A 265 -0.59 19.30 12.23
CA LEU A 265 -1.56 18.78 11.28
C LEU A 265 -2.06 19.91 10.39
N ALA A 266 -1.78 19.82 9.09
CA ALA A 266 -2.43 20.67 8.10
C ALA A 266 -3.82 20.16 7.80
N MET A 267 -4.77 21.02 7.52
CA MET A 267 -6.15 20.65 7.23
C MET A 267 -6.88 21.73 6.44
N VAL A 268 -7.98 21.37 5.85
CA VAL A 268 -8.89 22.29 5.16
C VAL A 268 -10.04 22.68 6.07
N LEU A 269 -10.24 23.97 6.27
CA LEU A 269 -11.39 24.50 7.01
C LEU A 269 -12.07 25.62 6.20
N SER A 270 -13.40 25.67 6.23
CA SER A 270 -14.16 26.79 5.64
C SER A 270 -14.81 27.71 6.67
N LYS A 271 -14.28 27.72 7.90
CA LYS A 271 -14.84 28.46 9.04
C LYS A 271 -14.86 29.98 8.86
N ASP A 272 -13.98 30.53 8.04
CA ASP A 272 -13.84 31.96 7.79
C ASP A 272 -14.32 32.38 6.37
N GLY A 273 -15.20 31.55 5.77
CA GLY A 273 -15.83 31.82 4.46
C GLY A 273 -15.68 30.67 3.50
N ASN A 274 -14.64 30.65 2.66
CA ASN A 274 -14.31 29.58 1.73
C ASN A 274 -13.32 28.57 2.34
N ALA A 275 -13.03 27.51 1.59
CA ALA A 275 -12.05 26.49 1.99
C ALA A 275 -10.63 27.03 1.88
N GLU A 276 -9.88 26.92 2.97
CA GLU A 276 -8.52 27.39 3.11
C GLU A 276 -7.68 26.40 3.90
N ILE A 277 -6.36 26.53 3.79
CA ILE A 277 -5.41 25.69 4.53
C ILE A 277 -5.15 26.30 5.91
N TYR A 278 -5.25 25.44 6.92
CA TYR A 278 -4.93 25.74 8.31
C TYR A 278 -3.91 24.73 8.83
N VAL A 279 -3.11 25.15 9.79
CA VAL A 279 -2.16 24.29 10.52
C VAL A 279 -2.50 24.34 12.00
N LEU A 280 -2.72 23.17 12.58
CA LEU A 280 -2.88 22.94 14.00
C LEU A 280 -1.57 22.44 14.60
N ASP A 281 -1.01 23.13 15.54
CA ASP A 281 0.05 22.62 16.41
C ASP A 281 -0.57 21.68 17.44
N LEU A 282 -0.12 20.43 17.46
CA LEU A 282 -0.74 19.38 18.27
C LEU A 282 -0.41 19.50 19.76
N THR A 283 0.68 20.19 20.10
CA THR A 283 1.12 20.42 21.49
C THR A 283 0.41 21.63 22.09
N SER A 284 0.57 22.80 21.45
CA SER A 284 0.01 24.06 21.93
C SER A 284 -1.48 24.23 21.61
N LYS A 285 -2.04 23.36 20.76
CA LYS A 285 -3.41 23.45 20.22
C LYS A 285 -3.70 24.76 19.47
N ARG A 286 -2.65 25.49 19.08
CA ARG A 286 -2.77 26.72 18.29
C ARG A 286 -3.12 26.37 16.84
N LEU A 287 -4.20 27.00 16.35
CA LEU A 287 -4.64 26.91 14.96
C LEU A 287 -4.25 28.16 14.22
N THR A 288 -3.51 28.01 13.12
CA THR A 288 -3.05 29.12 12.26
C THR A 288 -3.64 28.97 10.86
N ARG A 289 -4.25 30.03 10.33
CA ARG A 289 -4.68 30.09 8.92
C ARG A 289 -3.45 30.36 8.07
N VAL A 290 -3.18 29.49 7.09
CA VAL A 290 -1.97 29.56 6.24
C VAL A 290 -2.27 30.25 4.92
N THR A 291 -3.45 29.98 4.33
CA THR A 291 -3.85 30.63 3.08
C THR A 291 -5.04 31.55 3.31
N LYS A 292 -5.13 32.61 2.46
CA LYS A 292 -6.24 33.56 2.45
C LYS A 292 -6.45 34.05 1.03
N HIS A 293 -7.43 33.44 0.35
CA HIS A 293 -7.76 33.77 -1.02
C HIS A 293 -9.25 33.52 -1.29
N TYR A 294 -9.82 34.10 -2.34
CA TYR A 294 -11.22 33.87 -2.73
C TYR A 294 -11.42 32.52 -3.41
N GLY A 295 -10.37 31.93 -3.98
CA GLY A 295 -10.40 30.59 -4.55
C GLY A 295 -10.45 29.50 -3.47
N ILE A 296 -10.76 28.29 -3.87
CA ILE A 296 -10.80 27.12 -3.00
C ILE A 296 -9.38 26.58 -2.86
N ASP A 297 -8.86 26.53 -1.63
CA ASP A 297 -7.59 25.89 -1.29
C ASP A 297 -7.87 24.59 -0.53
N THR A 298 -7.38 23.46 -1.05
CA THR A 298 -7.69 22.12 -0.53
C THR A 298 -6.52 21.16 -0.68
N GLU A 299 -6.64 19.96 -0.09
CA GLU A 299 -5.72 18.85 -0.22
C GLU A 299 -4.26 19.19 0.10
N PRO A 300 -3.99 19.70 1.32
CA PRO A 300 -2.64 20.06 1.71
C PRO A 300 -1.73 18.83 1.80
N SER A 301 -0.47 19.02 1.40
CA SER A 301 0.62 18.08 1.69
C SER A 301 1.87 18.86 2.08
N TRP A 302 2.71 18.28 2.93
CA TRP A 302 3.91 18.95 3.42
C TRP A 302 5.11 18.69 2.51
N SER A 303 5.96 19.70 2.38
CA SER A 303 7.33 19.49 1.90
C SER A 303 8.14 18.65 2.89
N VAL A 304 9.17 17.99 2.40
CA VAL A 304 10.02 17.09 3.21
C VAL A 304 10.70 17.81 4.37
N ASP A 305 11.09 19.06 4.15
CA ASP A 305 11.73 19.93 5.16
C ASP A 305 10.73 20.59 6.14
N GLY A 306 9.43 20.41 5.91
CA GLY A 306 8.36 20.99 6.74
C GLY A 306 8.21 22.50 6.64
N LYS A 307 8.88 23.16 5.69
CA LYS A 307 8.84 24.63 5.53
C LYS A 307 7.75 25.10 4.59
N HIS A 308 7.23 24.19 3.76
CA HIS A 308 6.22 24.50 2.76
C HIS A 308 5.04 23.55 2.89
N ILE A 309 3.89 24.04 2.44
CA ILE A 309 2.69 23.24 2.21
C ILE A 309 2.30 23.38 0.75
N LEU A 310 2.20 22.23 0.07
CA LEU A 310 1.60 22.14 -1.24
C LEU A 310 0.09 22.01 -1.08
N PHE A 311 -0.67 22.56 -2.01
CA PHE A 311 -2.13 22.48 -1.97
C PHE A 311 -2.73 22.64 -3.38
N THR A 312 -3.92 22.12 -3.56
CA THR A 312 -4.72 22.33 -4.78
C THR A 312 -5.47 23.63 -4.65
N SER A 313 -5.41 24.49 -5.68
CA SER A 313 -6.14 25.75 -5.70
C SER A 313 -6.66 26.11 -7.09
N ASP A 314 -7.88 26.63 -7.15
CA ASP A 314 -8.50 27.18 -8.36
C ASP A 314 -8.31 28.70 -8.52
N ARG A 315 -7.42 29.31 -7.71
CA ARG A 315 -7.16 30.78 -7.70
C ARG A 315 -6.73 31.34 -9.06
N GLY A 316 -6.17 30.52 -9.93
CA GLY A 316 -5.83 30.86 -11.31
C GLY A 316 -6.92 30.53 -12.33
N GLY A 317 -8.14 30.20 -11.91
CA GLY A 317 -9.30 29.85 -12.73
C GLY A 317 -9.57 28.35 -12.85
N LYS A 318 -8.55 27.50 -12.87
CA LYS A 318 -8.65 26.04 -12.89
C LYS A 318 -7.77 25.43 -11.80
N PRO A 319 -8.13 24.25 -11.25
CA PRO A 319 -7.34 23.61 -10.20
C PRO A 319 -5.90 23.33 -10.64
N GLN A 320 -4.95 23.79 -9.85
CA GLN A 320 -3.52 23.62 -10.03
C GLN A 320 -2.84 23.41 -8.68
N ILE A 321 -1.62 22.88 -8.69
CA ILE A 321 -0.83 22.76 -7.48
C ILE A 321 -0.07 24.04 -7.22
N TYR A 322 -0.25 24.54 -6.03
CA TYR A 322 0.46 25.70 -5.46
C TYR A 322 1.25 25.27 -4.23
N GLN A 323 2.20 26.08 -3.87
CA GLN A 323 3.01 25.92 -2.66
C GLN A 323 2.99 27.23 -1.86
N VAL A 324 2.85 27.13 -0.55
CA VAL A 324 3.01 28.26 0.37
C VAL A 324 4.22 28.05 1.25
N THR A 325 5.08 29.05 1.37
CA THR A 325 6.19 29.09 2.32
C THR A 325 5.66 29.56 3.67
N LEU A 326 5.80 28.75 4.73
CA LEU A 326 5.15 29.00 6.02
C LEU A 326 5.66 30.26 6.73
N ASP A 327 6.94 30.56 6.64
CA ASP A 327 7.54 31.71 7.36
C ASP A 327 7.16 33.03 6.72
N SER A 328 7.09 33.08 5.38
CA SER A 328 6.84 34.34 4.64
C SER A 328 5.39 34.50 4.19
N GLY A 329 4.63 33.41 4.10
CA GLY A 329 3.31 33.37 3.48
C GLY A 329 3.35 33.50 1.94
N TRP A 330 4.54 33.46 1.34
CA TRP A 330 4.69 33.52 -0.12
C TRP A 330 4.05 32.30 -0.79
N VAL A 331 3.23 32.54 -1.81
CA VAL A 331 2.53 31.52 -2.57
C VAL A 331 3.01 31.51 -4.02
N GLU A 332 3.38 30.37 -4.54
CA GLU A 332 3.76 30.15 -5.93
C GLU A 332 3.04 28.96 -6.55
N ARG A 333 2.85 29.00 -7.86
CA ARG A 333 2.26 27.91 -8.65
C ARG A 333 3.34 26.95 -9.10
N LEU A 334 3.10 25.64 -8.96
CA LEU A 334 4.05 24.60 -9.34
C LEU A 334 3.69 23.90 -10.67
N THR A 335 2.40 23.82 -11.04
CA THR A 335 1.95 23.12 -12.25
C THR A 335 1.40 24.10 -13.28
N PHE A 336 1.80 23.96 -14.54
CA PHE A 336 1.44 24.85 -15.64
C PHE A 336 0.86 24.10 -16.84
N GLU A 337 1.12 22.80 -16.96
CA GLU A 337 0.60 21.95 -18.02
C GLU A 337 -0.79 21.41 -17.64
N GLY A 338 -1.68 21.31 -18.63
CA GLY A 338 -3.04 20.81 -18.43
C GLY A 338 -3.97 21.82 -17.75
N ASP A 339 -5.24 21.49 -17.68
CA ASP A 339 -6.28 22.37 -17.15
C ASP A 339 -6.84 21.90 -15.80
N TYR A 340 -6.33 20.78 -15.26
CA TYR A 340 -6.69 20.28 -13.94
C TYR A 340 -5.54 19.47 -13.35
N ASN A 341 -4.98 19.94 -12.25
CA ASN A 341 -3.97 19.26 -11.46
C ASN A 341 -4.33 19.37 -9.98
N ALA A 342 -4.40 18.24 -9.28
CA ALA A 342 -4.87 18.16 -7.89
C ALA A 342 -4.11 17.10 -7.09
N ARG A 343 -4.23 17.14 -5.76
CA ARG A 343 -3.65 16.17 -4.81
C ARG A 343 -2.15 15.98 -4.98
N GLY A 344 -1.43 17.10 -5.08
CA GLY A 344 0.03 17.08 -5.21
C GLY A 344 0.74 16.62 -3.95
N SER A 345 1.69 15.69 -4.07
CA SER A 345 2.61 15.30 -3.00
C SER A 345 4.02 15.07 -3.54
N LEU A 346 5.03 15.40 -2.72
CA LEU A 346 6.44 15.24 -3.11
C LEU A 346 6.95 13.83 -2.78
N THR A 347 7.88 13.34 -3.60
CA THR A 347 8.76 12.23 -3.21
C THR A 347 9.66 12.66 -2.06
N HIS A 348 10.22 11.67 -1.30
CA HIS A 348 11.03 11.95 -0.12
C HIS A 348 12.30 12.79 -0.43
N ASP A 349 12.84 12.70 -1.61
CA ASP A 349 13.97 13.51 -2.09
C ASP A 349 13.56 14.92 -2.57
N GLY A 350 12.25 15.21 -2.60
CA GLY A 350 11.71 16.50 -3.06
C GLY A 350 11.82 16.74 -4.56
N ARG A 351 12.28 15.76 -5.34
CA ARG A 351 12.52 15.93 -6.78
C ARG A 351 11.25 15.80 -7.60
N PHE A 352 10.40 14.86 -7.27
CA PHE A 352 9.20 14.60 -8.04
C PHE A 352 7.95 15.04 -7.31
N LEU A 353 7.06 15.70 -8.03
CA LEU A 353 5.70 16.01 -7.62
C LEU A 353 4.75 15.01 -8.26
N VAL A 354 4.13 14.17 -7.44
CA VAL A 354 3.08 13.22 -7.86
C VAL A 354 1.73 13.86 -7.66
N LEU A 355 0.84 13.73 -8.64
CA LEU A 355 -0.46 14.41 -8.64
C LEU A 355 -1.51 13.66 -9.47
N VAL A 356 -2.77 14.06 -9.33
CA VAL A 356 -3.84 13.72 -10.27
C VAL A 356 -3.88 14.78 -11.34
N SER A 357 -3.79 14.39 -12.62
CA SER A 357 -3.92 15.29 -13.77
C SER A 357 -5.04 14.83 -14.69
N ARG A 358 -5.80 15.79 -15.24
CA ARG A 358 -6.84 15.49 -16.21
C ARG A 358 -6.31 15.64 -17.63
N HIS A 359 -6.44 14.54 -18.41
CA HIS A 359 -6.13 14.48 -19.82
C HIS A 359 -7.33 13.90 -20.58
N ASP A 360 -7.75 14.53 -21.66
CA ASP A 360 -8.85 14.06 -22.50
C ASP A 360 -10.10 13.61 -21.72
N THR A 361 -10.53 14.41 -20.74
CA THR A 361 -11.65 14.13 -19.83
C THR A 361 -11.44 13.02 -18.80
N ARG A 362 -10.27 12.36 -18.77
CA ARG A 362 -9.92 11.29 -17.86
C ARG A 362 -8.93 11.78 -16.81
N PHE A 363 -9.00 11.17 -15.64
CA PHE A 363 -8.06 11.46 -14.55
C PHE A 363 -6.98 10.39 -14.49
N HIS A 364 -5.74 10.82 -14.42
CA HIS A 364 -4.55 9.98 -14.41
C HIS A 364 -3.63 10.37 -13.27
N ILE A 365 -2.82 9.42 -12.79
CA ILE A 365 -1.69 9.75 -11.95
C ILE A 365 -0.57 10.26 -12.86
N ALA A 366 -0.05 11.43 -12.52
CA ALA A 366 1.05 12.09 -13.23
C ALA A 366 2.22 12.34 -12.26
N VAL A 367 3.39 12.49 -12.84
CA VAL A 367 4.61 12.92 -12.15
C VAL A 367 5.22 14.10 -12.87
N GLN A 368 5.59 15.13 -12.11
CA GLN A 368 6.37 16.28 -12.61
C GLN A 368 7.77 16.22 -12.00
N ASP A 369 8.80 16.16 -12.83
CA ASP A 369 10.19 16.38 -12.40
C ASP A 369 10.40 17.88 -12.18
N LEU A 370 10.51 18.30 -10.91
CA LEU A 370 10.63 19.70 -10.55
C LEU A 370 11.97 20.34 -10.98
N GLN A 371 13.01 19.51 -11.19
CA GLN A 371 14.30 19.99 -11.68
C GLN A 371 14.29 20.25 -13.20
N ARG A 372 13.57 19.39 -13.94
CA ARG A 372 13.48 19.48 -15.41
C ARG A 372 12.26 20.26 -15.88
N GLY A 373 11.26 20.46 -15.02
CA GLY A 373 10.00 21.10 -15.36
C GLY A 373 9.09 20.28 -16.28
N THR A 374 9.35 18.97 -16.45
CA THR A 374 8.58 18.09 -17.35
C THR A 374 7.56 17.27 -16.59
N MET A 375 6.36 17.14 -17.16
CA MET A 375 5.29 16.29 -16.61
C MET A 375 5.12 15.05 -17.50
N SER A 376 4.84 13.89 -16.86
CA SER A 376 4.57 12.62 -17.54
C SER A 376 3.41 11.92 -16.88
N LEU A 377 2.55 11.25 -17.65
CA LEU A 377 1.49 10.41 -17.15
C LEU A 377 2.06 9.05 -16.74
N LEU A 378 1.79 8.61 -15.52
CA LEU A 378 2.18 7.28 -15.02
C LEU A 378 1.13 6.22 -15.36
N THR A 379 -0.15 6.62 -15.48
CA THR A 379 -1.27 5.70 -15.69
C THR A 379 -2.07 6.06 -16.94
N GLN A 380 -2.83 5.07 -17.46
CA GLN A 380 -3.63 5.22 -18.67
C GLN A 380 -5.07 4.73 -18.48
N THR A 381 -5.46 4.39 -17.26
CA THR A 381 -6.82 4.00 -16.88
C THR A 381 -7.76 5.20 -16.86
N SER A 382 -9.07 5.00 -16.72
CA SER A 382 -10.04 6.07 -16.97
C SER A 382 -10.34 6.97 -15.77
N LEU A 383 -10.08 6.47 -14.57
CA LEU A 383 -10.41 7.17 -13.31
C LEU A 383 -9.39 6.77 -12.24
N ASP A 384 -8.27 7.48 -12.24
CA ASP A 384 -7.19 7.27 -11.27
C ASP A 384 -7.19 8.40 -10.26
N GLU A 385 -7.26 8.04 -8.99
CA GLU A 385 -7.46 9.00 -7.90
C GLU A 385 -6.54 8.69 -6.70
N SER A 386 -6.37 9.69 -5.85
CA SER A 386 -5.77 9.57 -4.52
C SER A 386 -4.39 8.93 -4.53
N PRO A 387 -3.43 9.47 -5.29
CA PRO A 387 -2.07 8.95 -5.27
C PRO A 387 -1.42 9.13 -3.90
N SER A 388 -0.67 8.12 -3.46
CA SER A 388 0.17 8.18 -2.27
C SER A 388 1.53 7.55 -2.55
N VAL A 389 2.58 8.28 -2.26
CA VAL A 389 3.96 7.90 -2.59
C VAL A 389 4.54 6.99 -1.52
N ALA A 390 5.24 5.93 -1.93
CA ALA A 390 6.01 5.09 -1.03
C ALA A 390 7.13 5.89 -0.32
N PRO A 391 7.53 5.54 0.92
CA PRO A 391 8.50 6.33 1.67
C PRO A 391 9.88 6.40 1.02
N ASN A 392 10.24 5.47 0.14
CA ASN A 392 11.47 5.52 -0.65
C ASN A 392 11.31 6.25 -2.02
N GLY A 393 10.12 6.74 -2.34
CA GLY A 393 9.85 7.46 -3.59
C GLY A 393 9.78 6.62 -4.85
N SER A 394 9.94 5.27 -4.76
CA SER A 394 10.01 4.42 -5.96
C SER A 394 8.65 4.07 -6.57
N MET A 395 7.62 4.05 -5.76
CA MET A 395 6.28 3.60 -6.13
C MET A 395 5.20 4.57 -5.68
N VAL A 396 4.08 4.55 -6.37
CA VAL A 396 2.86 5.31 -6.06
C VAL A 396 1.69 4.33 -6.00
N ILE A 397 0.99 4.28 -4.86
CA ILE A 397 -0.30 3.58 -4.75
C ILE A 397 -1.42 4.56 -5.09
N TYR A 398 -2.47 4.06 -5.74
CA TYR A 398 -3.63 4.86 -6.11
C TYR A 398 -4.89 4.00 -6.20
N SER A 399 -6.07 4.61 -6.22
CA SER A 399 -7.31 3.92 -6.54
C SER A 399 -7.66 4.10 -8.01
N THR A 400 -8.20 3.06 -8.63
CA THR A 400 -8.60 3.04 -10.03
C THR A 400 -9.79 2.13 -10.27
N GLN A 401 -10.33 2.13 -11.47
CA GLN A 401 -11.39 1.23 -11.88
C GLN A 401 -10.92 0.23 -12.93
N GLN A 402 -11.17 -1.04 -12.67
CA GLN A 402 -10.89 -2.12 -13.59
C GLN A 402 -12.10 -3.05 -13.69
N GLY A 403 -12.64 -3.24 -14.91
CA GLY A 403 -13.82 -4.10 -15.10
C GLY A 403 -15.05 -3.66 -14.30
N GLY A 404 -15.22 -2.35 -14.07
CA GLY A 404 -16.34 -1.80 -13.29
C GLY A 404 -16.19 -1.98 -11.76
N ARG A 405 -15.02 -2.37 -11.28
CA ARG A 405 -14.69 -2.48 -9.84
C ARG A 405 -13.65 -1.45 -9.47
N ASP A 406 -13.83 -0.82 -8.33
CA ASP A 406 -12.79 0.03 -7.74
C ASP A 406 -11.75 -0.88 -7.09
N ILE A 407 -10.49 -0.68 -7.44
CA ILE A 407 -9.35 -1.46 -6.94
C ILE A 407 -8.23 -0.52 -6.49
N LEU A 408 -7.31 -1.05 -5.69
CA LEU A 408 -6.03 -0.40 -5.42
C LEU A 408 -4.99 -0.93 -6.42
N ALA A 409 -4.19 -0.03 -6.96
CA ALA A 409 -3.09 -0.34 -7.84
C ALA A 409 -1.84 0.43 -7.44
N ALA A 410 -0.69 -0.04 -7.90
CA ALA A 410 0.56 0.64 -7.72
C ALA A 410 1.28 0.81 -9.07
N VAL A 411 2.02 1.91 -9.20
CA VAL A 411 2.85 2.21 -10.36
C VAL A 411 4.20 2.73 -9.90
N SER A 412 5.28 2.34 -10.59
CA SER A 412 6.60 2.91 -10.33
C SER A 412 6.67 4.38 -10.77
N ILE A 413 7.56 5.16 -10.14
CA ILE A 413 7.71 6.59 -10.42
C ILE A 413 8.15 6.88 -11.87
N ASP A 414 8.71 5.90 -12.55
CA ASP A 414 9.06 5.95 -13.97
C ASP A 414 7.95 5.40 -14.89
N GLY A 415 6.83 4.93 -14.33
CA GLY A 415 5.69 4.40 -15.06
C GLY A 415 5.86 3.01 -15.67
N LYS A 416 7.00 2.34 -15.47
CA LYS A 416 7.33 1.06 -16.13
C LYS A 416 6.72 -0.15 -15.44
N VAL A 417 6.57 -0.12 -14.13
CA VAL A 417 6.05 -1.24 -13.34
C VAL A 417 4.64 -0.89 -12.86
N LYS A 418 3.69 -1.80 -13.07
CA LYS A 418 2.31 -1.67 -12.59
C LYS A 418 1.81 -2.99 -12.06
N PHE A 419 1.12 -2.96 -10.93
CA PHE A 419 0.45 -4.12 -10.38
C PHE A 419 -0.80 -3.73 -9.56
N ASN A 420 -1.71 -4.69 -9.39
CA ASN A 420 -2.88 -4.53 -8.56
C ASN A 420 -2.57 -4.98 -7.14
N ILE A 421 -3.08 -4.24 -6.16
CA ILE A 421 -2.99 -4.61 -4.75
C ILE A 421 -4.28 -5.32 -4.37
N PRO A 422 -4.20 -6.55 -3.84
CA PRO A 422 -5.38 -7.29 -3.44
C PRO A 422 -6.13 -6.56 -2.32
N ALA A 423 -7.44 -6.40 -2.50
CA ALA A 423 -8.34 -5.91 -1.46
C ALA A 423 -9.64 -6.72 -1.55
N ASN A 424 -9.98 -7.42 -0.47
CA ASN A 424 -11.10 -8.36 -0.45
C ASN A 424 -12.46 -7.72 -0.19
N GLU A 425 -12.54 -6.39 -0.15
CA GLU A 425 -13.74 -5.68 0.26
C GLU A 425 -14.22 -4.67 -0.79
N GLY A 426 -15.47 -4.78 -1.20
CA GLY A 426 -16.30 -3.79 -1.85
C GLY A 426 -15.64 -2.79 -2.81
N VAL A 427 -16.00 -1.52 -2.63
CA VAL A 427 -15.41 -0.36 -3.32
C VAL A 427 -14.24 0.14 -2.47
N VAL A 428 -13.01 0.09 -2.97
CA VAL A 428 -11.81 0.53 -2.23
C VAL A 428 -11.26 1.83 -2.80
N ARG A 429 -10.94 2.78 -1.91
CA ARG A 429 -10.53 4.14 -2.28
C ARG A 429 -9.57 4.74 -1.27
N GLU A 430 -9.00 5.88 -1.65
CA GLU A 430 -8.18 6.77 -0.83
C GLU A 430 -7.05 6.05 -0.09
N PRO A 431 -6.19 5.32 -0.82
CA PRO A 431 -5.04 4.71 -0.19
C PRO A 431 -4.06 5.74 0.34
N ALA A 432 -3.44 5.44 1.47
CA ALA A 432 -2.35 6.19 2.06
C ALA A 432 -1.22 5.24 2.42
N TRP A 433 -0.05 5.43 1.82
CA TRP A 433 1.16 4.66 2.14
C TRP A 433 1.76 5.16 3.45
N SER A 434 2.14 4.26 4.34
CA SER A 434 2.76 4.64 5.60
C SER A 434 4.21 5.13 5.40
N PRO A 435 4.74 5.93 6.32
CA PRO A 435 6.17 6.03 6.51
C PRO A 435 6.81 4.67 6.82
N TYR A 436 8.13 4.62 6.88
CA TYR A 436 8.84 3.44 7.39
C TYR A 436 8.38 3.09 8.81
N LEU A 437 8.21 1.80 9.05
CA LEU A 437 7.94 1.29 10.40
C LEU A 437 9.25 1.24 11.18
N ASN A 438 9.22 1.71 12.43
CA ASN A 438 10.34 1.62 13.37
C ASN A 438 10.50 0.21 13.94
#